data_18e25ffdeebc8e8595bbb5b987d9cc98
#
_entry.id   18e25ffdeebc8e8595bbb5b987d9cc98
#
_cell.length_a   1.000
_cell.length_b   1.000
_cell.length_c   1.000
_cell.angle_alpha   90.00
_cell.angle_beta   90.00
_cell.angle_gamma   90.00
#
_symmetry.space_group_name_H-M   'P 1'
#
loop_
_entity.id
_entity.type
_entity.pdbx_description
1 polymer ?
#
loop_
_entity_poly.entity_id
_entity_poly.type
_entity_poly.pdbx_seq_one_letter_code
_entity_poly.pdbx_strand_id
1 'polypeptide(L)'
;MHWFDEDGRLFYRSGDVGYLDEDGWLFLSDRIKDMILSGGQNIYATDLEHALNALSDVIESAVVAKPSEQWGETPWAFVVRRAGCDKTEDEIRLEANETLSPIQAIAGVTFMDELPRSDIGKILKRQLRDNFTVTA
;
A
#
# COMPACT_ATOMS: atom_id res chain seq x y z
N MET A 1 -21.26 9.94 -1.93
CA MET A 1 -21.94 8.71 -2.38
C MET A 1 -21.99 8.68 -3.90
N HIS A 2 -21.63 7.55 -4.50
CA HIS A 2 -21.32 7.50 -5.91
C HIS A 2 -22.24 6.53 -6.68
N TRP A 3 -23.54 6.79 -6.57
CA TRP A 3 -24.54 6.06 -7.35
C TRP A 3 -24.65 6.68 -8.75
N PHE A 4 -24.80 5.86 -9.75
CA PHE A 4 -25.05 6.33 -11.12
C PHE A 4 -25.97 5.34 -11.84
N ASP A 5 -26.72 5.85 -12.82
CA ASP A 5 -27.64 5.07 -13.61
C ASP A 5 -27.03 4.83 -14.99
N GLU A 6 -27.01 3.57 -15.41
CA GLU A 6 -26.54 3.19 -16.73
C GLU A 6 -27.45 2.09 -17.26
N ASP A 7 -28.04 2.32 -18.41
CA ASP A 7 -28.97 1.39 -19.07
C ASP A 7 -30.17 0.96 -18.21
N GLY A 8 -30.67 1.89 -17.38
CA GLY A 8 -31.81 1.63 -16.49
C GLY A 8 -31.45 0.81 -15.26
N ARG A 9 -30.16 0.62 -14.98
CA ARG A 9 -29.69 -0.07 -13.78
C ARG A 9 -28.89 0.87 -12.90
N LEU A 10 -29.11 0.77 -11.60
CA LEU A 10 -28.44 1.59 -10.62
C LEU A 10 -27.14 0.93 -10.16
N PHE A 11 -26.04 1.64 -10.31
CA PHE A 11 -24.70 1.17 -9.92
C PHE A 11 -24.11 2.04 -8.82
N TYR A 12 -23.28 1.43 -7.99
CA TYR A 12 -22.53 2.15 -6.94
C TYR A 12 -21.05 2.04 -7.22
N ARG A 13 -20.35 3.18 -7.22
CA ARG A 13 -18.90 3.21 -7.39
C ARG A 13 -18.23 3.03 -6.04
N SER A 14 -17.75 1.83 -5.76
CA SER A 14 -17.16 1.49 -4.45
C SER A 14 -15.74 2.03 -4.27
N GLY A 15 -15.03 2.28 -5.36
CA GLY A 15 -13.63 2.68 -5.29
C GLY A 15 -12.67 1.52 -5.12
N ASP A 16 -13.14 0.30 -5.28
CA ASP A 16 -12.31 -0.90 -5.19
C ASP A 16 -11.79 -1.31 -6.57
N VAL A 17 -10.59 -1.88 -6.61
CA VAL A 17 -9.98 -2.43 -7.82
C VAL A 17 -9.99 -3.95 -7.70
N GLY A 18 -10.43 -4.61 -8.75
CA GLY A 18 -10.50 -6.07 -8.76
C GLY A 18 -10.54 -6.61 -10.18
N TYR A 19 -10.63 -7.92 -10.29
CA TYR A 19 -10.75 -8.59 -11.58
C TYR A 19 -11.70 -9.77 -11.47
N LEU A 20 -12.25 -10.17 -12.62
CA LEU A 20 -13.08 -11.37 -12.73
C LEU A 20 -12.25 -12.48 -13.37
N ASP A 21 -12.37 -13.69 -12.82
CA ASP A 21 -11.75 -14.85 -13.45
C ASP A 21 -12.66 -15.42 -14.55
N GLU A 22 -12.24 -16.51 -15.18
CA GLU A 22 -12.97 -17.15 -16.26
C GLU A 22 -14.36 -17.65 -15.83
N ASP A 23 -14.54 -17.98 -14.56
CA ASP A 23 -15.80 -18.46 -14.01
C ASP A 23 -16.68 -17.33 -13.49
N GLY A 24 -16.24 -16.08 -13.57
CA GLY A 24 -17.00 -14.92 -13.14
C GLY A 24 -16.85 -14.59 -11.65
N TRP A 25 -15.91 -15.21 -10.95
CA TRP A 25 -15.61 -14.87 -9.56
C TRP A 25 -14.86 -13.56 -9.47
N LEU A 26 -15.28 -12.71 -8.54
CA LEU A 26 -14.65 -11.42 -8.31
C LEU A 26 -13.52 -11.53 -7.27
N PHE A 27 -12.34 -11.03 -7.65
CA PHE A 27 -11.19 -10.93 -6.75
C PHE A 27 -10.83 -9.45 -6.58
N LEU A 28 -10.86 -8.96 -5.35
CA LEU A 28 -10.50 -7.57 -5.05
C LEU A 28 -8.99 -7.48 -4.80
N SER A 29 -8.34 -6.55 -5.49
CA SER A 29 -6.89 -6.34 -5.37
C SER A 29 -6.56 -5.23 -4.39
N ASP A 30 -7.22 -4.07 -4.50
CA ASP A 30 -6.90 -2.91 -3.66
C ASP A 30 -8.02 -1.87 -3.79
N ARG A 31 -7.86 -0.75 -3.11
CA ARG A 31 -8.70 0.41 -3.29
C ARG A 31 -8.00 1.40 -4.22
N ILE A 32 -8.76 2.08 -5.08
CA ILE A 32 -8.18 3.04 -6.03
C ILE A 32 -7.37 4.11 -5.31
N LYS A 33 -7.87 4.62 -4.18
CA LYS A 33 -7.21 5.68 -3.41
C LYS A 33 -5.87 5.25 -2.79
N ASP A 34 -5.62 3.95 -2.66
CA ASP A 34 -4.40 3.41 -2.07
C ASP A 34 -3.43 2.88 -3.13
N MET A 35 -3.82 2.95 -4.40
CA MET A 35 -2.97 2.57 -5.51
C MET A 35 -1.88 3.63 -5.71
N ILE A 36 -0.67 3.16 -5.99
CA ILE A 36 0.50 4.03 -6.17
C ILE A 36 0.82 4.13 -7.66
N LEU A 37 0.91 5.34 -8.17
CA LEU A 37 1.24 5.56 -9.58
C LEU A 37 2.70 6.00 -9.67
N SER A 38 3.58 5.07 -10.03
CA SER A 38 5.03 5.32 -10.12
C SER A 38 5.52 5.13 -11.55
N GLY A 39 6.07 6.18 -12.13
CA GLY A 39 6.60 6.14 -13.48
C GLY A 39 5.59 5.70 -14.54
N GLY A 40 4.30 6.02 -14.33
CA GLY A 40 3.24 5.60 -15.23
C GLY A 40 2.71 4.19 -15.00
N GLN A 41 3.23 3.48 -13.99
CA GLN A 41 2.82 2.12 -13.65
C GLN A 41 1.96 2.11 -12.39
N ASN A 42 0.92 1.30 -12.40
CA ASN A 42 0.06 1.12 -11.23
C ASN A 42 0.68 0.07 -10.29
N ILE A 43 0.94 0.48 -9.06
CA ILE A 43 1.47 -0.40 -8.03
C ILE A 43 0.42 -0.55 -6.94
N TYR A 44 0.11 -1.79 -6.57
CA TYR A 44 -0.88 -2.06 -5.53
C TYR A 44 -0.17 -2.23 -4.19
N ALA A 45 -0.53 -1.38 -3.23
CA ALA A 45 0.06 -1.41 -1.90
C ALA A 45 -0.06 -2.79 -1.24
N THR A 46 -1.16 -3.48 -1.49
CA THR A 46 -1.41 -4.82 -0.93
C THR A 46 -0.31 -5.82 -1.30
N ASP A 47 0.16 -5.78 -2.56
CA ASP A 47 1.23 -6.68 -3.00
C ASP A 47 2.52 -6.44 -2.23
N LEU A 48 2.84 -5.17 -1.99
CA LEU A 48 4.04 -4.78 -1.27
C LEU A 48 3.92 -5.12 0.22
N GLU A 49 2.74 -4.92 0.79
CA GLU A 49 2.47 -5.29 2.18
C GLU A 49 2.59 -6.79 2.39
N HIS A 50 2.13 -7.60 1.43
CA HIS A 50 2.30 -9.05 1.49
C HIS A 50 3.77 -9.44 1.52
N ALA A 51 4.61 -8.81 0.70
CA ALA A 51 6.04 -9.08 0.69
C ALA A 51 6.69 -8.74 2.03
N LEU A 52 6.31 -7.60 2.61
CA LEU A 52 6.83 -7.18 3.91
C LEU A 52 6.35 -8.10 5.05
N ASN A 53 5.06 -8.43 5.05
CA ASN A 53 4.46 -9.24 6.11
C ASN A 53 4.95 -10.69 6.07
N ALA A 54 5.52 -11.14 4.97
CA ALA A 54 6.13 -12.46 4.85
C ALA A 54 7.47 -12.55 5.58
N LEU A 55 8.09 -11.41 5.91
CA LEU A 55 9.35 -11.39 6.64
C LEU A 55 9.10 -11.68 8.12
N SER A 56 9.95 -12.52 8.72
CA SER A 56 9.77 -12.93 10.12
C SER A 56 9.93 -11.79 11.12
N ASP A 57 10.65 -10.74 10.74
CA ASP A 57 10.92 -9.58 11.59
C ASP A 57 9.83 -8.52 11.56
N VAL A 58 8.83 -8.69 10.69
CA VAL A 58 7.73 -7.73 10.49
C VAL A 58 6.46 -8.24 11.13
N ILE A 59 5.87 -7.45 12.03
CA ILE A 59 4.57 -7.75 12.65
C ILE A 59 3.45 -7.28 11.72
N GLU A 60 3.54 -6.03 11.27
CA GLU A 60 2.58 -5.46 10.34
C GLU A 60 3.24 -4.35 9.52
N SER A 61 2.61 -4.01 8.40
CA SER A 61 3.13 -2.97 7.53
C SER A 61 2.00 -2.25 6.82
N ALA A 62 2.29 -1.03 6.38
CA ALA A 62 1.40 -0.26 5.53
C ALA A 62 2.24 0.47 4.50
N VAL A 63 1.91 0.30 3.24
CA VAL A 63 2.60 0.95 2.13
C VAL A 63 1.73 2.07 1.58
N VAL A 64 2.32 3.24 1.42
CA VAL A 64 1.63 4.42 0.91
C VAL A 64 2.44 5.07 -0.20
N ALA A 65 1.77 5.93 -0.97
CA ALA A 65 2.42 6.72 -2.00
C ALA A 65 3.16 7.89 -1.35
N LYS A 66 4.43 8.04 -1.68
CA LYS A 66 5.22 9.20 -1.31
C LYS A 66 5.47 10.03 -2.56
N PRO A 67 5.27 11.36 -2.53
CA PRO A 67 5.57 12.20 -3.69
C PRO A 67 7.03 12.07 -4.13
N SER A 68 7.24 11.98 -5.44
CA SER A 68 8.58 11.86 -6.03
C SER A 68 8.66 12.76 -7.25
N GLU A 69 9.69 13.57 -7.32
CA GLU A 69 9.94 14.44 -8.49
C GLU A 69 10.25 13.63 -9.74
N GLN A 70 10.91 12.50 -9.58
CA GLN A 70 11.33 11.65 -10.70
C GLN A 70 10.21 10.75 -11.22
N TRP A 71 9.39 10.21 -10.32
CA TRP A 71 8.42 9.16 -10.67
C TRP A 71 6.96 9.57 -10.49
N GLY A 72 6.69 10.77 -9.98
CA GLY A 72 5.37 11.22 -9.56
C GLY A 72 5.06 10.74 -8.17
N GLU A 73 4.99 9.44 -7.98
CA GLU A 73 4.85 8.81 -6.67
C GLU A 73 5.81 7.63 -6.57
N THR A 74 6.15 7.24 -5.35
CA THR A 74 6.99 6.06 -5.10
C THR A 74 6.47 5.34 -3.85
N PRO A 75 6.59 4.00 -3.79
CA PRO A 75 6.14 3.26 -2.61
C PRO A 75 7.02 3.52 -1.40
N TRP A 76 6.39 3.82 -0.28
CA TRP A 76 7.07 3.97 1.00
C TRP A 76 6.36 3.13 2.05
N ALA A 77 7.12 2.35 2.81
CA ALA A 77 6.56 1.43 3.81
C ALA A 77 6.74 1.96 5.22
N PHE A 78 5.67 1.84 6.01
CA PHE A 78 5.73 2.00 7.45
C PHE A 78 5.62 0.62 8.06
N VAL A 79 6.58 0.25 8.89
CA VAL A 79 6.74 -1.13 9.37
C VAL A 79 6.79 -1.15 10.89
N VAL A 80 6.00 -2.03 11.48
CA VAL A 80 6.11 -2.38 12.90
C VAL A 80 6.96 -3.64 12.97
N ARG A 81 8.15 -3.52 13.51
CA ARG A 81 9.08 -4.64 13.61
C ARG A 81 8.83 -5.47 14.87
N ARG A 82 9.19 -6.74 14.79
CA ARG A 82 9.10 -7.64 15.93
C ARG A 82 10.13 -7.27 17.00
N ALA A 83 9.78 -7.45 18.26
CA ALA A 83 10.71 -7.24 19.36
C ALA A 83 11.96 -8.09 19.17
N GLY A 84 13.14 -7.50 19.39
CA GLY A 84 14.42 -8.17 19.19
C GLY A 84 14.94 -8.13 17.75
N CYS A 85 14.26 -7.46 16.85
CA CYS A 85 14.75 -7.27 15.49
C CYS A 85 15.95 -6.32 15.50
N ASP A 86 17.08 -6.79 14.96
CA ASP A 86 18.31 -6.01 14.87
C ASP A 86 18.50 -5.36 13.50
N LYS A 87 17.59 -5.61 12.58
CA LYS A 87 17.71 -5.11 11.20
C LYS A 87 17.40 -3.63 11.12
N THR A 88 18.11 -2.96 10.20
CA THR A 88 17.84 -1.56 9.87
C THR A 88 16.65 -1.47 8.90
N GLU A 89 16.17 -0.24 8.72
CA GLU A 89 15.11 0.04 7.75
C GLU A 89 15.52 -0.38 6.34
N ASP A 90 16.77 -0.10 5.95
CA ASP A 90 17.29 -0.48 4.63
C ASP A 90 17.39 -1.99 4.46
N GLU A 91 17.75 -2.72 5.50
CA GLU A 91 17.84 -4.18 5.44
C GLU A 91 16.46 -4.80 5.21
N ILE A 92 15.44 -4.31 5.89
CA ILE A 92 14.04 -4.76 5.69
C ILE A 92 13.60 -4.42 4.26
N ARG A 93 13.92 -3.22 3.79
CA ARG A 93 13.59 -2.80 2.42
C ARG A 93 14.20 -3.73 1.39
N LEU A 94 15.47 -4.03 1.53
CA LEU A 94 16.20 -4.89 0.58
C LEU A 94 15.63 -6.32 0.57
N GLU A 95 15.33 -6.87 1.75
CA GLU A 95 14.74 -8.21 1.83
C GLU A 95 13.38 -8.27 1.14
N ALA A 96 12.52 -7.29 1.39
CA ALA A 96 11.21 -7.25 0.75
C ALA A 96 11.35 -7.12 -0.77
N ASN A 97 12.27 -6.29 -1.23
CA ASN A 97 12.48 -6.06 -2.66
C ASN A 97 13.02 -7.28 -3.40
N GLU A 98 13.63 -8.23 -2.71
CA GLU A 98 14.10 -9.46 -3.34
C GLU A 98 12.98 -10.26 -4.02
N THR A 99 11.76 -10.18 -3.49
CA THR A 99 10.60 -10.89 -4.03
C THR A 99 9.72 -10.03 -4.94
N LEU A 100 10.06 -8.76 -5.08
CA LEU A 100 9.30 -7.79 -5.87
C LEU A 100 9.99 -7.51 -7.20
N SER A 101 9.20 -7.12 -8.22
CA SER A 101 9.77 -6.67 -9.48
C SER A 101 10.44 -5.29 -9.30
N PRO A 102 11.36 -4.90 -10.19
CA PRO A 102 12.00 -3.59 -10.11
C PRO A 102 11.01 -2.41 -10.11
N ILE A 103 9.88 -2.56 -10.79
CA ILE A 103 8.83 -1.53 -10.84
C ILE A 103 8.15 -1.39 -9.47
N GLN A 104 7.99 -2.50 -8.76
CA GLN A 104 7.34 -2.55 -7.46
C GLN A 104 8.27 -2.20 -6.29
N ALA A 105 9.53 -1.92 -6.55
CA ALA A 105 10.52 -1.73 -5.51
C ALA A 105 10.10 -0.66 -4.50
N ILE A 106 10.13 -1.03 -3.22
CA ILE A 106 9.87 -0.12 -2.11
C ILE A 106 11.04 0.87 -2.02
N ALA A 107 10.73 2.17 -2.02
CA ALA A 107 11.75 3.22 -2.03
C ALA A 107 12.36 3.45 -0.65
N GLY A 108 11.61 3.21 0.40
CA GLY A 108 12.11 3.39 1.76
C GLY A 108 11.19 2.79 2.79
N VAL A 109 11.72 2.62 3.99
CA VAL A 109 11.00 2.06 5.14
C VAL A 109 11.19 3.00 6.33
N THR A 110 10.11 3.22 7.07
CA THR A 110 10.15 3.93 8.36
C THR A 110 9.60 2.99 9.42
N PHE A 111 10.35 2.77 10.49
CA PHE A 111 9.86 1.98 11.61
C PHE A 111 8.93 2.79 12.49
N MET A 112 7.86 2.14 12.97
CA MET A 112 6.91 2.71 13.90
C MET A 112 6.63 1.71 15.01
N ASP A 113 6.28 2.20 16.19
CA ASP A 113 5.89 1.32 17.31
C ASP A 113 4.51 0.72 17.07
N GLU A 114 3.62 1.50 16.44
CA GLU A 114 2.30 1.04 16.03
C GLU A 114 1.82 1.86 14.83
N LEU A 115 0.94 1.28 14.03
CA LEU A 115 0.32 2.00 12.91
C LEU A 115 -0.96 2.70 13.39
N PRO A 116 -1.25 3.92 12.86
CA PRO A 116 -2.49 4.61 13.21
C PRO A 116 -3.70 3.82 12.74
N ARG A 117 -4.67 3.64 13.64
CA ARG A 117 -5.90 2.88 13.35
C ARG A 117 -7.13 3.65 13.75
N SER A 118 -8.22 3.40 13.03
CA SER A 118 -9.53 3.90 13.39
C SER A 118 -10.12 3.07 14.54
N ASP A 119 -11.26 3.52 15.08
CA ASP A 119 -11.96 2.80 16.15
C ASP A 119 -12.35 1.38 15.78
N ILE A 120 -12.51 1.10 14.49
CA ILE A 120 -12.83 -0.24 13.99
C ILE A 120 -11.59 -1.06 13.62
N GLY A 121 -10.39 -0.55 13.92
CA GLY A 121 -9.15 -1.27 13.69
C GLY A 121 -8.54 -1.13 12.30
N LYS A 122 -9.09 -0.26 11.46
CA LYS A 122 -8.58 -0.04 10.10
C LYS A 122 -7.37 0.89 10.12
N ILE A 123 -6.31 0.53 9.39
CA ILE A 123 -5.12 1.37 9.27
C ILE A 123 -5.46 2.66 8.53
N LEU A 124 -5.08 3.79 9.13
CA LEU A 124 -5.36 5.11 8.59
C LEU A 124 -4.20 5.56 7.70
N LYS A 125 -4.16 5.05 6.47
CA LYS A 125 -3.09 5.36 5.51
C LYS A 125 -2.97 6.85 5.19
N ARG A 126 -4.07 7.59 5.27
CA ARG A 126 -4.05 9.04 5.05
C ARG A 126 -3.11 9.73 6.04
N GLN A 127 -3.15 9.32 7.31
CA GLN A 127 -2.27 9.89 8.33
C GLN A 127 -0.80 9.57 8.03
N LEU A 128 -0.53 8.38 7.49
CA LEU A 128 0.82 8.01 7.08
C LEU A 128 1.31 8.86 5.90
N ARG A 129 0.44 9.07 4.91
CA ARG A 129 0.76 9.94 3.77
C ARG A 129 1.02 11.38 4.18
N ASP A 130 0.31 11.87 5.19
CA ASP A 130 0.43 13.24 5.65
C ASP A 130 1.84 13.54 6.21
N ASN A 131 2.59 12.53 6.62
CA ASN A 131 3.96 12.69 7.06
C ASN A 131 4.88 13.27 5.97
N PHE A 132 4.52 13.09 4.71
CA PHE A 132 5.31 13.59 3.58
C PHE A 132 4.90 14.98 3.11
N THR A 133 3.77 15.49 3.56
CA THR A 133 3.25 16.80 3.16
C THR A 133 3.62 17.91 4.15
N VAL A 134 4.08 17.56 5.35
CA VAL A 134 4.39 18.51 6.42
C VAL A 134 5.82 19.05 6.32
N THR A 135 6.63 18.52 5.44
CA THR A 135 8.04 18.92 5.27
C THR A 135 8.17 19.99 4.19
N ALA A 136 7.40 21.02 4.30
CA ALA A 136 7.57 22.16 3.42
C ALA A 136 8.70 23.06 3.94
#